data_78e2bec6fc832ed23a2b5a3efc329046
#
_entry.id   78e2bec6fc832ed23a2b5a3efc329046
#
_cell.length_a   1.000
_cell.length_b   1.000
_cell.length_c   1.000
_cell.angle_alpha   90.00
_cell.angle_beta   90.00
_cell.angle_gamma   90.00
#
_symmetry.space_group_name_H-M   'P 1'
#
loop_
_entity.id
_entity.type
_entity.pdbx_description
1 polymer ?
#
loop_
_entity_poly.entity_id
_entity_poly.type
_entity_poly.pdbx_seq_one_letter_code
_entity_poly.pdbx_strand_id
1 'polypeptide(L)'
;MKDTKHKILTLAALTTIAAGVIHLTNRVIVASSQLKEMLDFSNHNYYNWRFGKIYYTKKGKGSPLLLIHDTMPGASGYEWSRVEDQLAQEHTVYTLDLLGCGRSEKAGITYTNFLF
;
A
#
# COMPACT_ATOMS: atom_id res chain seq x y z
N MET A 1 -37.98 -32.86 9.96
CA MET A 1 -36.56 -33.15 10.27
C MET A 1 -35.67 -33.28 9.03
N LYS A 2 -36.10 -33.83 7.91
CA LYS A 2 -35.33 -33.83 6.63
C LYS A 2 -35.11 -32.42 6.06
N ASP A 3 -36.09 -31.55 6.05
CA ASP A 3 -36.00 -30.19 5.50
C ASP A 3 -35.03 -29.27 6.22
N THR A 4 -34.93 -29.42 7.53
CA THR A 4 -33.99 -28.60 8.34
C THR A 4 -32.53 -28.94 8.06
N LYS A 5 -32.25 -30.25 7.86
CA LYS A 5 -30.88 -30.71 7.51
C LYS A 5 -30.45 -30.21 6.14
N HIS A 6 -31.35 -30.22 5.14
CA HIS A 6 -31.07 -29.69 3.80
C HIS A 6 -30.82 -28.18 3.83
N LYS A 7 -31.61 -27.43 4.60
CA LYS A 7 -31.42 -25.95 4.76
C LYS A 7 -30.08 -25.61 5.43
N ILE A 8 -29.69 -26.39 6.44
CA ILE A 8 -28.40 -26.20 7.10
C ILE A 8 -27.24 -26.54 6.14
N LEU A 9 -27.39 -27.62 5.37
CA LEU A 9 -26.35 -28.04 4.42
C LEU A 9 -26.18 -27.02 3.28
N THR A 10 -27.26 -26.50 2.73
CA THR A 10 -27.22 -25.42 1.73
C THR A 10 -26.66 -24.12 2.26
N LEU A 11 -26.99 -23.75 3.49
CA LEU A 11 -26.41 -22.55 4.11
C LEU A 11 -24.90 -22.71 4.33
N ALA A 12 -24.45 -23.87 4.83
CA ALA A 12 -23.04 -24.16 5.00
C ALA A 12 -22.28 -24.15 3.66
N ALA A 13 -22.86 -24.73 2.60
CA ALA A 13 -22.26 -24.69 1.27
C ALA A 13 -22.14 -23.27 0.72
N LEU A 14 -23.18 -22.44 0.87
CA LEU A 14 -23.16 -21.03 0.44
C LEU A 14 -22.12 -20.21 1.19
N THR A 15 -21.98 -20.39 2.50
CA THR A 15 -20.96 -19.69 3.29
C THR A 15 -19.56 -20.09 2.90
N THR A 16 -19.33 -21.35 2.61
CA THR A 16 -18.01 -21.85 2.16
C THR A 16 -17.65 -21.29 0.79
N ILE A 17 -18.60 -21.24 -0.14
CA ILE A 17 -18.39 -20.64 -1.46
C ILE A 17 -18.10 -19.14 -1.33
N ALA A 18 -18.87 -18.41 -0.53
CA ALA A 18 -18.65 -16.99 -0.30
C ALA A 18 -17.26 -16.71 0.30
N ALA A 19 -16.83 -17.49 1.30
CA ALA A 19 -15.51 -17.38 1.87
C ALA A 19 -14.40 -17.67 0.85
N GLY A 20 -14.59 -18.66 -0.01
CA GLY A 20 -13.66 -18.99 -1.10
C GLY A 20 -13.53 -17.87 -2.11
N VAL A 21 -14.64 -17.26 -2.52
CA VAL A 21 -14.65 -16.12 -3.44
C VAL A 21 -13.94 -14.91 -2.83
N ILE A 22 -14.22 -14.58 -1.58
CA ILE A 22 -13.55 -13.46 -0.88
C ILE A 22 -12.03 -13.72 -0.81
N HIS A 23 -11.62 -14.93 -0.44
CA HIS A 23 -10.21 -15.28 -0.36
C HIS A 23 -9.50 -15.17 -1.72
N LEU A 24 -10.12 -15.68 -2.78
CA LEU A 24 -9.59 -15.61 -4.14
C LEU A 24 -9.49 -14.15 -4.61
N THR A 25 -10.53 -13.35 -4.37
CA THR A 25 -10.54 -11.92 -4.72
C THR A 25 -9.41 -11.18 -4.02
N ASN A 26 -9.22 -11.40 -2.72
CA ASN A 26 -8.13 -10.80 -1.96
C ASN A 26 -6.76 -11.21 -2.52
N ARG A 27 -6.57 -12.48 -2.89
CA ARG A 27 -5.31 -12.93 -3.51
C ARG A 27 -5.04 -12.26 -4.85
N VAL A 28 -6.07 -12.09 -5.69
CA VAL A 28 -5.94 -11.40 -6.99
C VAL A 28 -5.60 -9.93 -6.78
N ILE A 29 -6.23 -9.25 -5.83
CA ILE A 29 -5.93 -7.85 -5.51
C ILE A 29 -4.48 -7.70 -5.06
N VAL A 30 -4.02 -8.55 -4.15
CA VAL A 30 -2.62 -8.53 -3.67
C VAL A 30 -1.65 -8.81 -4.81
N ALA A 31 -1.93 -9.82 -5.64
CA ALA A 31 -1.08 -10.16 -6.78
C ALA A 31 -1.02 -9.02 -7.83
N SER A 32 -2.15 -8.36 -8.10
CA SER A 32 -2.19 -7.23 -9.05
C SER A 32 -1.43 -6.01 -8.53
N SER A 33 -1.46 -5.77 -7.22
CA SER A 33 -0.67 -4.69 -6.61
C SER A 33 0.85 -4.95 -6.74
N GLN A 34 1.27 -6.19 -6.59
CA GLN A 34 2.68 -6.58 -6.76
C GLN A 34 3.16 -6.49 -8.22
N LEU A 35 2.29 -6.80 -9.20
CA LEU A 35 2.61 -6.66 -10.63
C LEU A 35 2.86 -5.19 -11.01
N LYS A 36 2.15 -4.26 -10.42
CA LYS A 36 2.37 -2.83 -10.64
C LYS A 36 3.73 -2.37 -10.13
N GLU A 37 4.21 -2.93 -9.03
CA GLU A 37 5.56 -2.68 -8.51
C GLU A 37 6.66 -3.24 -9.42
N MET A 38 6.41 -4.34 -10.11
CA MET A 38 7.37 -4.95 -11.03
C MET A 38 7.55 -4.17 -12.35
N LEU A 39 6.62 -3.30 -12.70
CA LEU A 39 6.66 -2.52 -13.96
C LEU A 39 7.34 -1.16 -13.82
N ASP A 40 7.62 -0.73 -12.60
CA ASP A 40 8.25 0.57 -12.33
C ASP A 40 9.69 0.39 -11.84
N PHE A 41 10.60 0.16 -12.79
CA PHE A 41 12.02 -0.12 -12.52
C PHE A 41 12.91 1.12 -12.35
N SER A 42 12.37 2.33 -12.35
CA SER A 42 13.16 3.54 -12.28
C SER A 42 13.38 4.04 -10.85
N ASN A 43 14.64 4.03 -10.42
CA ASN A 43 15.17 4.69 -9.21
C ASN A 43 14.40 4.44 -7.89
N HIS A 44 14.30 3.19 -7.49
CA HIS A 44 13.72 2.84 -6.19
C HIS A 44 14.75 3.04 -5.08
N ASN A 45 14.52 4.02 -4.24
CA ASN A 45 15.28 4.22 -3.03
C ASN A 45 14.51 3.72 -1.83
N TYR A 46 15.16 2.92 -0.99
CA TYR A 46 14.61 2.47 0.28
C TYR A 46 15.52 2.91 1.43
N TYR A 47 14.89 3.48 2.44
CA TYR A 47 15.53 3.75 3.71
C TYR A 47 15.20 2.62 4.69
N ASN A 48 16.22 1.98 5.25
CA ASN A 48 16.03 0.93 6.26
C ASN A 48 15.77 1.58 7.62
N TRP A 49 14.54 1.60 8.02
CA TRP A 49 14.12 2.07 9.33
C TRP A 49 13.93 0.87 10.27
N ARG A 50 13.99 1.11 11.59
CA ARG A 50 13.89 0.04 12.61
C ARG A 50 12.60 -0.80 12.54
N PHE A 51 11.54 -0.28 11.96
CA PHE A 51 10.25 -0.98 11.82
C PHE A 51 9.96 -1.49 10.41
N GLY A 52 10.83 -1.24 9.45
CA GLY A 52 10.68 -1.70 8.08
C GLY A 52 11.30 -0.75 7.05
N LYS A 53 11.20 -1.11 5.79
CA LYS A 53 11.74 -0.33 4.68
C LYS A 53 10.78 0.76 4.26
N ILE A 54 11.26 1.98 4.23
CA ILE A 54 10.53 3.16 3.76
C ILE A 54 10.94 3.45 2.32
N TYR A 55 9.98 3.40 1.42
CA TYR A 55 10.18 3.82 0.04
C TYR A 55 10.21 5.34 -0.06
N TYR A 56 11.13 5.88 -0.86
CA TYR A 56 11.16 7.29 -1.19
C TYR A 56 11.67 7.52 -2.61
N THR A 57 11.28 8.64 -3.18
CA THR A 57 11.85 9.19 -4.41
C THR A 57 12.69 10.42 -4.09
N LYS A 58 13.64 10.72 -4.97
CA LYS A 58 14.47 11.92 -4.89
C LYS A 58 14.54 12.55 -6.27
N LYS A 59 14.20 13.82 -6.37
CA LYS A 59 14.16 14.55 -7.64
C LYS A 59 14.64 15.99 -7.46
N GLY A 60 15.27 16.53 -8.51
CA GLY A 60 15.72 17.92 -8.54
C GLY A 60 17.04 18.18 -7.82
N LYS A 61 17.38 19.46 -7.71
CA LYS A 61 18.59 19.98 -7.04
C LYS A 61 18.25 21.29 -6.35
N GLY A 62 18.85 21.54 -5.20
CA GLY A 62 18.63 22.73 -4.38
C GLY A 62 18.40 22.39 -2.93
N SER A 63 17.74 23.29 -2.19
CA SER A 63 17.43 23.05 -0.79
C SER A 63 16.54 21.82 -0.61
N PRO A 64 16.75 21.00 0.42
CA PRO A 64 15.96 19.79 0.63
C PRO A 64 14.50 20.14 1.00
N LEU A 65 13.56 19.45 0.37
CA LEU A 65 12.13 19.53 0.63
C LEU A 65 11.57 18.12 0.79
N LEU A 66 10.92 17.85 1.91
CA LEU A 66 10.29 16.57 2.19
C LEU A 66 8.77 16.67 2.02
N LEU A 67 8.21 15.82 1.18
CA LEU A 67 6.77 15.68 0.96
C LEU A 67 6.27 14.41 1.64
N ILE A 68 5.32 14.57 2.56
CA ILE A 68 4.69 13.48 3.31
C ILE A 68 3.20 13.46 2.95
N HIS A 69 2.70 12.29 2.55
CA HIS A 69 1.29 12.10 2.24
C HIS A 69 0.43 11.96 3.51
N ASP A 70 -0.89 12.02 3.34
CA ASP A 70 -1.87 11.80 4.40
C ASP A 70 -1.81 10.34 4.92
N THR A 71 -2.34 10.11 6.12
CA THR A 71 -2.42 8.78 6.77
C THR A 71 -3.68 8.00 6.43
N MET A 72 -4.45 8.44 5.44
CA MET A 72 -5.66 7.74 5.00
C MET A 72 -5.35 6.40 4.31
N PRO A 73 -6.24 5.40 4.40
CA PRO A 73 -6.09 4.16 3.66
C PRO A 73 -5.93 4.40 2.16
N GLY A 74 -4.87 3.84 1.57
CA GLY A 74 -4.55 3.99 0.15
C GLY A 74 -3.74 5.25 -0.21
N ALA A 75 -3.43 6.12 0.75
CA ALA A 75 -2.55 7.26 0.54
C ALA A 75 -1.11 6.80 0.23
N SER A 76 -0.41 7.57 -0.57
CA SER A 76 0.99 7.35 -0.94
C SER A 76 1.60 8.63 -1.47
N GLY A 77 2.91 8.65 -1.67
CA GLY A 77 3.62 9.77 -2.28
C GLY A 77 3.11 10.17 -3.67
N TYR A 78 2.31 9.32 -4.33
CA TYR A 78 1.63 9.65 -5.59
C TYR A 78 0.72 10.88 -5.49
N GLU A 79 0.26 11.22 -4.31
CA GLU A 79 -0.50 12.43 -4.02
C GLU A 79 0.20 13.70 -4.53
N TRP A 80 1.52 13.70 -4.48
CA TRP A 80 2.38 14.83 -4.87
C TRP A 80 2.76 14.86 -6.36
N SER A 81 2.35 13.85 -7.14
CA SER A 81 2.76 13.68 -8.54
C SER A 81 2.54 14.90 -9.44
N ARG A 82 1.54 15.73 -9.13
CA ARG A 82 1.21 16.92 -9.93
C ARG A 82 2.09 18.13 -9.64
N VAL A 83 2.70 18.19 -8.45
CA VAL A 83 3.49 19.35 -8.00
C VAL A 83 4.96 19.05 -7.86
N GLU A 84 5.33 17.76 -7.76
CA GLU A 84 6.71 17.31 -7.54
C GLU A 84 7.67 17.85 -8.60
N ASP A 85 7.31 17.80 -9.88
CA ASP A 85 8.15 18.28 -10.98
C ASP A 85 8.40 19.80 -10.92
N GLN A 86 7.40 20.56 -10.52
CA GLN A 86 7.53 22.01 -10.36
C GLN A 86 8.43 22.35 -9.18
N LEU A 87 8.24 21.68 -8.04
CA LEU A 87 9.06 21.88 -6.85
C LEU A 87 10.52 21.44 -7.07
N ALA A 88 10.73 20.41 -7.89
CA ALA A 88 12.06 19.89 -8.23
C ALA A 88 12.90 20.83 -9.11
N GLN A 89 12.34 21.91 -9.63
CA GLN A 89 13.09 22.94 -10.36
C GLN A 89 14.01 23.75 -9.44
N GLU A 90 13.58 23.99 -8.20
CA GLU A 90 14.29 24.81 -7.23
C GLU A 90 14.75 24.05 -5.97
N HIS A 91 14.22 22.83 -5.77
CA HIS A 91 14.45 22.02 -4.58
C HIS A 91 14.96 20.62 -4.91
N THR A 92 15.67 20.02 -3.96
CA THR A 92 15.84 18.58 -3.91
C THR A 92 14.64 17.98 -3.18
N VAL A 93 13.65 17.53 -3.95
CA VAL A 93 12.38 17.01 -3.43
C VAL A 93 12.55 15.54 -3.06
N TYR A 94 12.19 15.21 -1.83
CA TYR A 94 12.06 13.85 -1.33
C TYR A 94 10.57 13.57 -1.11
N THR A 95 10.04 12.57 -1.78
CA THR A 95 8.65 12.11 -1.58
C THR A 95 8.73 10.71 -1.01
N LEU A 96 8.13 10.46 0.14
CA LEU A 96 8.17 9.16 0.79
C LEU A 96 6.77 8.56 0.94
N ASP A 97 6.73 7.24 0.96
CA ASP A 97 5.56 6.48 1.40
C ASP A 97 5.75 6.10 2.87
N LEU A 98 4.80 6.48 3.73
CA LEU A 98 4.83 6.08 5.14
C LEU A 98 4.78 4.55 5.28
N LEU A 99 5.32 4.02 6.37
CA LEU A 99 5.29 2.58 6.64
C LEU A 99 3.86 2.04 6.56
N GLY A 100 3.67 0.92 5.88
CA GLY A 100 2.33 0.36 5.64
C GLY A 100 1.57 0.97 4.47
N CYS A 101 2.06 2.06 3.88
CA CYS A 101 1.45 2.75 2.75
C CYS A 101 2.25 2.56 1.46
N GLY A 102 1.58 2.74 0.32
CA GLY A 102 2.19 2.74 -0.99
C GLY A 102 3.16 1.58 -1.23
N ARG A 103 4.41 1.92 -1.57
CA ARG A 103 5.52 0.99 -1.86
C ARG A 103 6.38 0.66 -0.63
N SER A 104 6.16 1.34 0.50
CA SER A 104 6.83 1.01 1.76
C SER A 104 6.41 -0.35 2.29
N GLU A 105 7.27 -0.93 3.13
CA GLU A 105 7.02 -2.23 3.73
C GLU A 105 5.75 -2.22 4.57
N LYS A 106 4.96 -3.29 4.42
CA LYS A 106 3.75 -3.55 5.21
C LYS A 106 4.11 -4.48 6.36
N ALA A 107 4.82 -3.92 7.35
CA ALA A 107 5.27 -4.67 8.51
C ALA A 107 4.09 -5.23 9.31
N GLY A 108 4.23 -6.44 9.86
CA GLY A 108 3.22 -7.10 10.69
C GLY A 108 3.15 -6.54 12.10
N ILE A 109 3.06 -5.22 12.24
CA ILE A 109 3.00 -4.48 13.51
C ILE A 109 1.68 -3.73 13.64
N THR A 110 1.33 -3.33 14.85
CA THR A 110 0.18 -2.45 15.07
C THR A 110 0.55 -1.02 14.71
N TYR A 111 -0.14 -0.46 13.72
CA TYR A 111 0.04 0.92 13.30
C TYR A 111 -0.73 1.84 14.24
N THR A 112 -0.03 2.73 14.93
CA THR A 112 -0.59 3.71 15.87
C THR A 112 -0.11 5.11 15.51
N ASN A 113 -0.79 6.14 16.02
CA ASN A 113 -0.39 7.53 15.81
C ASN A 113 1.01 7.88 16.36
N PHE A 114 1.57 7.00 17.22
CA PHE A 114 2.95 7.16 17.73
C PHE A 114 4.02 6.60 16.78
N LEU A 115 3.60 5.97 15.70
CA LEU A 115 4.51 5.37 14.73
C LEU A 115 4.90 6.38 13.63
N PHE A 116 4.07 7.39 13.40
CA PHE A 116 4.25 8.39 12.33
C PHE A 116 4.65 9.76 12.85
#